data_735e6a3e67591e58fa40fed5fccc2cd6
#
_entry.id   735e6a3e67591e58fa40fed5fccc2cd6
#
_cell.length_a   1.000
_cell.length_b   1.000
_cell.length_c   1.000
_cell.angle_alpha   90.00
_cell.angle_beta   90.00
_cell.angle_gamma   90.00
#
_symmetry.space_group_name_H-M   'P 1'
#
loop_
_entity.id
_entity.type
_entity.pdbx_description
1 polymer ?
#
loop_
_entity_poly.entity_id
_entity_poly.type
_entity_poly.pdbx_seq_one_letter_code
_entity_poly.pdbx_strand_id
1 'polypeptide(L)'
;MQAIILAAGMGKRLKELTQDNTKCMVKVDGISLIERALGQLDRLGLSKIVIVVGYEGQKLIDYIGTLAVQTPVVYINNDIYDKTNNIYSLALAKEYLLKEDTLLLESDIIFEEAVLRALVDDPRDTLALVDKYERWMDGTVVKLDEEDRIIEFVPGKKFKFSEQDSYYKTVNLYKFSREFARNRYVPFLEAYQKALGNNEYYEQVLSVISILDEPVIKAKRLHGERWYEIDDVQDLDIATTLFAESEDERVSLLGARYGGYWRYPKLLDFCYLVNPYFPPQKLKDELQANFDVLLTQYPSGMRVNALLAAKNFAVRPEHIVVGNGAAELIKEVMEQIGGNCGFIRPTFEEYPNRFPTERSVIFVPQTEDFSYTAEDVIAYFTAHPISCLVMINPDNPTGNYLDHGERMKLLTWCDREQITLIWDESFSDFADEPDNQMLTEELLGQYSKLIVVKSISKSYGVPGLRLGVLASGNETLIADLKKRAVIWNINSFAEYYMQIAEKYKKDYVAAMEKFREERAWLAGELEQIAHMRVYPTQANYFMVELLDGRRSGDVVRELLVHEQILLKDLTGKIKCGDRQFLRIAIRNRVENERMMRALENILK
;
A
#
# COMPACT_ATOMS: atom_id res chain seq x y z
N MET A 1 -31.03 -24.83 11.38
CA MET A 1 -30.06 -23.74 11.64
C MET A 1 -30.67 -22.44 11.14
N GLN A 2 -30.48 -21.33 11.86
CA GLN A 2 -30.93 -19.97 11.51
C GLN A 2 -29.76 -19.00 11.50
N ALA A 3 -29.97 -17.76 11.05
CA ALA A 3 -29.01 -16.67 11.20
C ALA A 3 -29.59 -15.52 12.04
N ILE A 4 -28.72 -14.82 12.78
CA ILE A 4 -29.03 -13.54 13.44
C ILE A 4 -28.05 -12.50 12.92
N ILE A 5 -28.55 -11.37 12.41
CA ILE A 5 -27.78 -10.24 11.95
C ILE A 5 -28.04 -9.05 12.88
N LEU A 6 -26.96 -8.46 13.44
CA LEU A 6 -27.05 -7.28 14.27
C LEU A 6 -26.86 -6.02 13.39
N ALA A 7 -27.96 -5.32 13.10
CA ALA A 7 -28.00 -4.19 12.17
C ALA A 7 -28.63 -2.91 12.77
N ALA A 8 -28.58 -2.75 14.10
CA ALA A 8 -29.17 -1.61 14.80
C ALA A 8 -28.27 -0.35 14.87
N GLY A 9 -27.00 -0.45 14.49
CA GLY A 9 -26.00 0.59 14.67
C GLY A 9 -26.12 1.78 13.70
N MET A 10 -25.71 2.98 14.16
CA MET A 10 -25.79 4.24 13.41
C MET A 10 -24.66 4.46 12.39
N GLY A 11 -23.52 3.77 12.49
CA GLY A 11 -22.39 3.94 11.55
C GLY A 11 -21.81 5.36 11.50
N LYS A 12 -21.74 6.08 12.60
CA LYS A 12 -21.35 7.52 12.66
C LYS A 12 -20.02 7.88 11.97
N ARG A 13 -19.07 6.94 11.86
CA ARG A 13 -17.76 7.16 11.23
C ARG A 13 -17.85 7.29 9.71
N LEU A 14 -18.91 6.76 9.09
CA LEU A 14 -19.18 6.85 7.65
C LEU A 14 -19.88 8.16 7.23
N LYS A 15 -20.16 9.06 8.20
CA LYS A 15 -20.64 10.44 8.00
C LYS A 15 -21.82 10.53 7.03
N GLU A 16 -21.62 11.19 5.87
CA GLU A 16 -22.66 11.45 4.87
C GLU A 16 -23.31 10.16 4.32
N LEU A 17 -22.56 9.05 4.26
CA LEU A 17 -23.07 7.77 3.74
C LEU A 17 -24.10 7.10 4.66
N THR A 18 -24.12 7.50 5.94
CA THR A 18 -25.03 6.94 6.95
C THR A 18 -25.89 8.00 7.64
N GLN A 19 -25.94 9.22 7.11
CA GLN A 19 -26.78 10.30 7.67
C GLN A 19 -28.27 9.94 7.58
N ASP A 20 -28.70 9.39 6.44
CA ASP A 20 -30.07 8.96 6.16
C ASP A 20 -30.13 7.47 5.78
N ASN A 21 -29.19 6.66 6.29
CA ASN A 21 -29.05 5.28 5.89
C ASN A 21 -28.37 4.44 6.98
N THR A 22 -28.67 3.15 7.06
CA THR A 22 -27.98 2.26 7.98
C THR A 22 -26.60 1.88 7.44
N LYS A 23 -25.66 1.54 8.33
CA LYS A 23 -24.30 1.10 7.98
C LYS A 23 -24.31 -0.08 6.98
N CYS A 24 -25.19 -1.04 7.18
CA CYS A 24 -25.28 -2.23 6.33
C CYS A 24 -25.88 -1.98 4.92
N MET A 25 -26.46 -0.82 4.68
CA MET A 25 -26.92 -0.41 3.34
C MET A 25 -25.85 0.34 2.54
N VAL A 26 -24.69 0.60 3.11
CA VAL A 26 -23.53 1.12 2.37
C VAL A 26 -23.15 0.14 1.26
N LYS A 27 -22.83 0.68 0.08
CA LYS A 27 -22.59 -0.12 -1.11
C LYS A 27 -21.10 -0.24 -1.41
N VAL A 28 -20.71 -1.45 -1.73
CA VAL A 28 -19.43 -1.78 -2.34
C VAL A 28 -19.74 -2.29 -3.73
N ASP A 29 -19.24 -1.62 -4.74
CA ASP A 29 -19.51 -1.95 -6.14
C ASP A 29 -21.02 -2.10 -6.45
N GLY A 30 -21.76 -1.04 -6.12
CA GLY A 30 -23.21 -0.96 -6.39
C GLY A 30 -24.12 -1.82 -5.52
N ILE A 31 -23.61 -2.84 -4.81
CA ILE A 31 -24.37 -3.80 -4.00
C ILE A 31 -24.14 -3.51 -2.51
N SER A 32 -25.23 -3.43 -1.72
CA SER A 32 -25.11 -3.16 -0.28
C SER A 32 -24.55 -4.36 0.49
N LEU A 33 -23.96 -4.09 1.67
CA LEU A 33 -23.43 -5.14 2.55
C LEU A 33 -24.52 -6.13 2.95
N ILE A 34 -25.70 -5.62 3.31
CA ILE A 34 -26.84 -6.47 3.70
C ILE A 34 -27.36 -7.33 2.54
N GLU A 35 -27.43 -6.78 1.33
CA GLU A 35 -27.84 -7.53 0.14
C GLU A 35 -26.89 -8.68 -0.16
N ARG A 36 -25.56 -8.43 -0.08
CA ARG A 36 -24.54 -9.47 -0.24
C ARG A 36 -24.67 -10.55 0.83
N ALA A 37 -24.80 -10.16 2.09
CA ALA A 37 -24.93 -11.11 3.20
C ALA A 37 -26.20 -11.94 3.07
N LEU A 38 -27.34 -11.33 2.79
CA LEU A 38 -28.61 -12.03 2.60
C LEU A 38 -28.59 -13.00 1.41
N GLY A 39 -28.01 -12.59 0.28
CA GLY A 39 -27.86 -13.45 -0.89
C GLY A 39 -26.96 -14.68 -0.63
N GLN A 40 -25.95 -14.55 0.23
CA GLN A 40 -25.11 -15.68 0.63
C GLN A 40 -25.82 -16.58 1.65
N LEU A 41 -26.50 -16.02 2.64
CA LEU A 41 -27.25 -16.77 3.65
C LEU A 41 -28.44 -17.54 3.03
N ASP A 42 -29.10 -16.96 2.04
CA ASP A 42 -30.25 -17.57 1.36
C ASP A 42 -29.89 -18.91 0.68
N ARG A 43 -28.64 -19.04 0.21
CA ARG A 43 -28.13 -20.28 -0.39
C ARG A 43 -27.77 -21.39 0.61
N LEU A 44 -27.80 -21.11 1.93
CA LEU A 44 -27.47 -22.09 2.97
C LEU A 44 -28.69 -22.94 3.40
N GLY A 45 -29.90 -22.67 2.93
CA GLY A 45 -31.10 -23.42 3.32
C GLY A 45 -31.47 -23.24 4.80
N LEU A 46 -31.30 -22.03 5.34
CA LEU A 46 -31.62 -21.70 6.72
C LEU A 46 -33.12 -21.71 6.97
N SER A 47 -33.51 -22.02 8.21
CA SER A 47 -34.95 -21.98 8.62
C SER A 47 -35.51 -20.56 8.61
N LYS A 48 -34.70 -19.57 8.95
CA LYS A 48 -35.00 -18.12 8.94
C LYS A 48 -33.76 -17.26 9.12
N ILE A 49 -33.89 -15.98 8.83
CA ILE A 49 -32.93 -14.94 9.14
C ILE A 49 -33.59 -13.94 10.08
N VAL A 50 -33.03 -13.72 11.25
CA VAL A 50 -33.48 -12.74 12.23
C VAL A 50 -32.59 -11.51 12.12
N ILE A 51 -33.18 -10.33 11.89
CA ILE A 51 -32.43 -9.08 11.76
C ILE A 51 -32.82 -8.14 12.90
N VAL A 52 -31.85 -7.76 13.73
CA VAL A 52 -32.08 -6.76 14.77
C VAL A 52 -31.82 -5.39 14.17
N VAL A 53 -32.90 -4.62 14.00
CA VAL A 53 -32.88 -3.27 13.41
C VAL A 53 -32.93 -2.18 14.49
N GLY A 54 -32.55 -0.97 14.16
CA GLY A 54 -32.60 0.18 15.08
C GLY A 54 -32.57 1.49 14.30
N TYR A 55 -31.43 2.14 14.17
CA TYR A 55 -31.29 3.37 13.40
C TYR A 55 -31.74 3.17 11.95
N GLU A 56 -32.66 4.03 11.46
CA GLU A 56 -33.27 3.91 10.12
C GLU A 56 -33.85 2.50 9.84
N GLY A 57 -34.32 1.82 10.91
CA GLY A 57 -34.76 0.41 10.84
C GLY A 57 -35.88 0.16 9.83
N GLN A 58 -36.86 1.06 9.73
CA GLN A 58 -37.95 0.92 8.75
C GLN A 58 -37.44 0.99 7.31
N LYS A 59 -36.53 1.90 7.04
CA LYS A 59 -35.90 2.02 5.72
C LYS A 59 -35.10 0.77 5.32
N LEU A 60 -34.42 0.16 6.29
CA LEU A 60 -33.74 -1.12 6.09
C LEU A 60 -34.76 -2.25 5.79
N ILE A 61 -35.87 -2.33 6.53
CA ILE A 61 -36.93 -3.30 6.31
C ILE A 61 -37.52 -3.13 4.90
N ASP A 62 -37.85 -1.90 4.52
CA ASP A 62 -38.41 -1.59 3.20
C ASP A 62 -37.45 -1.97 2.09
N TYR A 63 -36.14 -1.68 2.26
CA TYR A 63 -35.10 -2.05 1.30
C TYR A 63 -34.99 -3.58 1.16
N ILE A 64 -34.91 -4.32 2.28
CA ILE A 64 -34.84 -5.79 2.25
C ILE A 64 -36.09 -6.38 1.58
N GLY A 65 -37.25 -5.76 1.77
CA GLY A 65 -38.49 -6.13 1.09
C GLY A 65 -38.44 -6.03 -0.44
N THR A 66 -37.51 -5.29 -1.00
CA THR A 66 -37.26 -5.23 -2.45
C THR A 66 -36.30 -6.30 -2.97
N LEU A 67 -35.62 -7.00 -2.07
CA LEU A 67 -34.65 -8.04 -2.43
C LEU A 67 -35.31 -9.40 -2.62
N ALA A 68 -34.80 -10.21 -3.53
CA ALA A 68 -35.31 -11.55 -3.83
C ALA A 68 -34.73 -12.60 -2.85
N VAL A 69 -35.04 -12.49 -1.55
CA VAL A 69 -34.66 -13.44 -0.50
C VAL A 69 -35.75 -14.45 -0.27
N GLN A 70 -35.43 -15.76 -0.39
CA GLN A 70 -36.41 -16.85 -0.21
C GLN A 70 -36.55 -17.30 1.25
N THR A 71 -35.44 -17.21 2.00
CA THR A 71 -35.44 -17.56 3.44
C THR A 71 -36.31 -16.58 4.23
N PRO A 72 -37.22 -17.05 5.08
CA PRO A 72 -38.05 -16.17 5.89
C PRO A 72 -37.25 -15.19 6.75
N VAL A 73 -37.55 -13.89 6.64
CA VAL A 73 -36.88 -12.83 7.41
C VAL A 73 -37.80 -12.37 8.55
N VAL A 74 -37.23 -12.27 9.75
CA VAL A 74 -37.91 -11.79 10.96
C VAL A 74 -37.18 -10.57 11.50
N TYR A 75 -37.89 -9.50 11.82
CA TYR A 75 -37.29 -8.27 12.34
C TYR A 75 -37.56 -8.11 13.83
N ILE A 76 -36.57 -7.64 14.56
CA ILE A 76 -36.63 -7.26 15.97
C ILE A 76 -36.15 -5.82 16.07
N ASN A 77 -36.97 -4.94 16.68
CA ASN A 77 -36.59 -3.54 16.81
C ASN A 77 -35.87 -3.26 18.13
N ASN A 78 -34.73 -2.58 18.06
CA ASN A 78 -34.04 -2.01 19.20
C ASN A 78 -34.41 -0.52 19.30
N ASP A 79 -35.42 -0.19 20.08
CA ASP A 79 -35.95 1.18 20.22
C ASP A 79 -34.99 2.14 20.97
N ILE A 80 -33.98 1.60 21.61
CA ILE A 80 -33.00 2.37 22.39
C ILE A 80 -31.56 2.18 21.88
N TYR A 81 -31.43 1.97 20.55
CA TYR A 81 -30.13 1.73 19.87
C TYR A 81 -29.09 2.83 20.13
N ASP A 82 -29.54 4.08 20.38
CA ASP A 82 -28.69 5.25 20.66
C ASP A 82 -28.07 5.24 22.07
N LYS A 83 -28.60 4.42 22.98
CA LYS A 83 -28.20 4.27 24.39
C LYS A 83 -27.59 2.92 24.73
N THR A 84 -27.60 1.99 23.79
CA THR A 84 -27.16 0.61 23.98
C THR A 84 -26.11 0.22 22.95
N ASN A 85 -25.40 -0.87 23.22
CA ASN A 85 -24.49 -1.48 22.26
C ASN A 85 -25.04 -2.85 21.77
N ASN A 86 -24.26 -3.57 20.95
CA ASN A 86 -24.68 -4.80 20.31
C ASN A 86 -25.07 -5.93 21.28
N ILE A 87 -24.58 -5.92 22.54
CA ILE A 87 -25.03 -6.84 23.59
C ILE A 87 -26.55 -6.78 23.80
N TYR A 88 -27.12 -5.58 23.78
CA TYR A 88 -28.56 -5.42 23.95
C TYR A 88 -29.35 -5.89 22.72
N SER A 89 -28.86 -5.57 21.54
CA SER A 89 -29.42 -6.05 20.28
C SER A 89 -29.49 -7.59 20.24
N LEU A 90 -28.41 -8.25 20.67
CA LEU A 90 -28.38 -9.72 20.74
C LEU A 90 -29.31 -10.26 21.84
N ALA A 91 -29.41 -9.57 22.96
CA ALA A 91 -30.31 -9.96 24.03
C ALA A 91 -31.82 -9.90 23.63
N LEU A 92 -32.18 -8.95 22.78
CA LEU A 92 -33.53 -8.90 22.20
C LEU A 92 -33.84 -10.15 21.34
N ALA A 93 -32.81 -10.71 20.70
CA ALA A 93 -32.93 -11.90 19.86
C ALA A 93 -32.67 -13.23 20.62
N LYS A 94 -32.46 -13.21 21.94
CA LYS A 94 -32.07 -14.39 22.75
C LYS A 94 -32.99 -15.59 22.61
N GLU A 95 -34.31 -15.37 22.48
CA GLU A 95 -35.30 -16.46 22.33
C GLU A 95 -35.06 -17.27 21.04
N TYR A 96 -34.46 -16.68 20.02
CA TYR A 96 -34.04 -17.40 18.81
C TYR A 96 -32.79 -18.24 19.06
N LEU A 97 -31.80 -17.74 19.80
CA LEU A 97 -30.63 -18.53 20.20
C LEU A 97 -30.99 -19.82 20.96
N LEU A 98 -32.08 -19.79 21.73
CA LEU A 98 -32.56 -20.95 22.51
C LEU A 98 -33.27 -22.00 21.67
N LYS A 99 -33.66 -21.70 20.43
CA LYS A 99 -34.49 -22.59 19.60
C LYS A 99 -33.68 -23.52 18.71
N GLU A 100 -32.64 -23.04 18.09
CA GLU A 100 -31.86 -23.81 17.14
C GLU A 100 -30.43 -23.26 16.99
N ASP A 101 -29.53 -24.03 16.36
CA ASP A 101 -28.19 -23.60 16.06
C ASP A 101 -28.22 -22.32 15.21
N THR A 102 -27.36 -21.39 15.53
CA THR A 102 -27.41 -20.02 15.02
C THR A 102 -26.07 -19.56 14.46
N LEU A 103 -26.11 -18.99 13.24
CA LEU A 103 -25.04 -18.15 12.73
C LEU A 103 -25.29 -16.72 13.22
N LEU A 104 -24.35 -16.15 13.94
CA LEU A 104 -24.40 -14.76 14.40
C LEU A 104 -23.45 -13.92 13.55
N LEU A 105 -23.97 -12.83 12.97
CA LEU A 105 -23.23 -11.92 12.09
C LEU A 105 -23.39 -10.47 12.52
N GLU A 106 -22.29 -9.71 12.45
CA GLU A 106 -22.36 -8.25 12.39
C GLU A 106 -22.72 -7.81 10.96
N SER A 107 -23.28 -6.61 10.83
CA SER A 107 -23.85 -6.14 9.56
C SER A 107 -22.91 -5.23 8.74
N ASP A 108 -21.70 -5.00 9.23
CA ASP A 108 -20.69 -4.11 8.66
C ASP A 108 -19.52 -4.84 7.99
N ILE A 109 -19.70 -6.13 7.77
CA ILE A 109 -18.68 -6.99 7.19
C ILE A 109 -19.03 -7.31 5.75
N ILE A 110 -18.04 -7.18 4.87
CA ILE A 110 -18.07 -7.74 3.52
C ILE A 110 -17.19 -8.99 3.47
N PHE A 111 -17.67 -10.04 2.85
CA PHE A 111 -16.95 -11.31 2.75
C PHE A 111 -17.39 -12.10 1.52
N GLU A 112 -16.50 -13.00 1.06
CA GLU A 112 -16.84 -13.96 0.01
C GLU A 112 -17.54 -15.20 0.58
N GLU A 113 -18.25 -15.94 -0.27
CA GLU A 113 -19.05 -17.12 0.15
C GLU A 113 -18.21 -18.18 0.88
N ALA A 114 -16.95 -18.35 0.50
CA ALA A 114 -16.02 -19.28 1.14
C ALA A 114 -15.86 -19.02 2.65
N VAL A 115 -15.99 -17.78 3.11
CA VAL A 115 -15.95 -17.40 4.53
C VAL A 115 -17.11 -18.02 5.30
N LEU A 116 -18.35 -17.93 4.79
CA LEU A 116 -19.50 -18.59 5.42
C LEU A 116 -19.41 -20.11 5.35
N ARG A 117 -18.97 -20.65 4.21
CA ARG A 117 -18.76 -22.10 4.04
C ARG A 117 -17.76 -22.65 5.04
N ALA A 118 -16.64 -21.95 5.25
CA ALA A 118 -15.65 -22.34 6.25
C ALA A 118 -16.25 -22.52 7.66
N LEU A 119 -17.27 -21.72 8.01
CA LEU A 119 -17.94 -21.80 9.31
C LEU A 119 -19.04 -22.86 9.34
N VAL A 120 -19.86 -22.96 8.29
CA VAL A 120 -21.02 -23.86 8.23
C VAL A 120 -20.60 -25.32 8.06
N ASP A 121 -19.63 -25.58 7.20
CA ASP A 121 -19.18 -26.94 6.86
C ASP A 121 -18.25 -27.54 7.93
N ASP A 122 -17.80 -26.75 8.89
CA ASP A 122 -17.01 -27.26 10.02
C ASP A 122 -17.92 -28.06 10.98
N PRO A 123 -17.56 -29.32 11.31
CA PRO A 123 -18.41 -30.21 12.11
C PRO A 123 -18.50 -29.81 13.59
N ARG A 124 -17.64 -28.91 14.07
CA ARG A 124 -17.64 -28.47 15.48
C ARG A 124 -18.87 -27.60 15.76
N ASP A 125 -19.41 -27.72 16.97
CA ASP A 125 -20.72 -27.17 17.31
C ASP A 125 -20.70 -25.66 17.58
N THR A 126 -19.62 -25.15 18.20
CA THR A 126 -19.53 -23.74 18.61
C THR A 126 -18.19 -23.18 18.18
N LEU A 127 -18.26 -22.19 17.28
CA LEU A 127 -17.10 -21.63 16.61
C LEU A 127 -17.14 -20.12 16.56
N ALA A 128 -15.97 -19.50 16.68
CA ALA A 128 -15.72 -18.14 16.24
C ALA A 128 -14.82 -18.18 14.99
N LEU A 129 -15.22 -17.49 13.94
CA LEU A 129 -14.37 -17.33 12.78
C LEU A 129 -13.28 -16.30 13.09
N VAL A 130 -12.02 -16.65 12.79
CA VAL A 130 -10.88 -15.78 13.10
C VAL A 130 -9.91 -15.71 11.92
N ASP A 131 -9.25 -14.58 11.78
CA ASP A 131 -8.12 -14.42 10.86
C ASP A 131 -6.88 -13.95 11.65
N LYS A 132 -5.69 -14.21 11.12
CA LYS A 132 -4.45 -13.73 11.74
C LYS A 132 -4.51 -12.22 11.84
N TYR A 133 -4.19 -11.65 13.02
CA TYR A 133 -4.24 -10.21 13.22
C TYR A 133 -3.34 -9.47 12.22
N GLU A 134 -3.89 -8.45 11.59
CA GLU A 134 -3.20 -7.53 10.71
C GLU A 134 -3.40 -6.08 11.20
N ARG A 135 -2.47 -5.19 10.86
CA ARG A 135 -2.40 -3.82 11.43
C ARG A 135 -3.62 -2.92 11.15
N TRP A 136 -4.43 -3.26 10.15
CA TRP A 136 -5.65 -2.53 9.82
C TRP A 136 -6.84 -2.92 10.71
N MET A 137 -6.77 -4.08 11.35
CA MET A 137 -7.86 -4.66 12.13
C MET A 137 -7.99 -3.95 13.48
N ASP A 138 -9.23 -3.66 13.87
CA ASP A 138 -9.61 -3.04 15.15
C ASP A 138 -10.57 -3.96 15.92
N GLY A 139 -10.87 -3.61 17.18
CA GLY A 139 -11.84 -4.31 18.01
C GLY A 139 -11.28 -5.50 18.80
N THR A 140 -12.09 -6.56 18.94
CA THR A 140 -11.75 -7.71 19.76
C THR A 140 -10.82 -8.67 19.03
N VAL A 141 -9.74 -9.08 19.70
CA VAL A 141 -8.84 -10.15 19.23
C VAL A 141 -8.86 -11.31 20.22
N VAL A 142 -8.38 -12.47 19.79
CA VAL A 142 -8.32 -13.69 20.59
C VAL A 142 -6.93 -14.29 20.61
N LYS A 143 -6.63 -15.01 21.70
CA LYS A 143 -5.49 -15.92 21.77
C LYS A 143 -5.98 -17.37 21.66
N LEU A 144 -5.23 -18.18 20.97
CA LEU A 144 -5.55 -19.57 20.71
C LEU A 144 -4.49 -20.48 21.33
N ASP A 145 -4.90 -21.68 21.76
CA ASP A 145 -3.99 -22.77 22.06
C ASP A 145 -3.67 -23.62 20.80
N GLU A 146 -2.93 -24.69 20.99
CA GLU A 146 -2.50 -25.61 19.93
C GLU A 146 -3.67 -26.39 19.30
N GLU A 147 -4.83 -26.49 19.99
CA GLU A 147 -6.05 -27.18 19.53
C GLU A 147 -7.13 -26.23 18.99
N ASP A 148 -6.76 -24.98 18.67
CA ASP A 148 -7.65 -23.90 18.24
C ASP A 148 -8.74 -23.53 19.26
N ARG A 149 -8.55 -23.81 20.55
CA ARG A 149 -9.45 -23.33 21.59
C ARG A 149 -9.14 -21.87 21.86
N ILE A 150 -10.19 -21.04 22.00
CA ILE A 150 -10.03 -19.63 22.37
C ILE A 150 -9.82 -19.57 23.88
N ILE A 151 -8.59 -19.26 24.30
CA ILE A 151 -8.20 -19.18 25.71
C ILE A 151 -8.38 -17.78 26.30
N GLU A 152 -8.44 -16.75 25.45
CA GLU A 152 -8.63 -15.36 25.88
C GLU A 152 -9.29 -14.54 24.77
N PHE A 153 -10.34 -13.80 25.12
CA PHE A 153 -10.86 -12.68 24.32
C PHE A 153 -10.24 -11.38 24.84
N VAL A 154 -9.51 -10.68 24.01
CA VAL A 154 -8.81 -9.44 24.35
C VAL A 154 -9.55 -8.27 23.69
N PRO A 155 -10.35 -7.49 24.45
CA PRO A 155 -11.00 -6.31 23.90
C PRO A 155 -9.96 -5.23 23.56
N GLY A 156 -10.27 -4.33 22.61
CA GLY A 156 -9.35 -3.29 22.13
C GLY A 156 -8.69 -2.46 23.24
N LYS A 157 -9.41 -2.19 24.35
CA LYS A 157 -8.85 -1.49 25.52
C LYS A 157 -7.72 -2.24 26.23
N LYS A 158 -7.62 -3.55 26.07
CA LYS A 158 -6.59 -4.43 26.63
C LYS A 158 -5.57 -4.89 25.60
N PHE A 159 -5.70 -4.46 24.35
CA PHE A 159 -4.79 -4.82 23.28
C PHE A 159 -3.37 -4.33 23.56
N LYS A 160 -2.39 -5.19 23.37
CA LYS A 160 -0.97 -4.86 23.54
C LYS A 160 -0.24 -5.03 22.21
N PHE A 161 0.26 -3.95 21.65
CA PHE A 161 1.01 -3.97 20.40
C PHE A 161 2.25 -4.87 20.45
N SER A 162 2.86 -5.06 21.63
CA SER A 162 4.00 -5.98 21.81
C SER A 162 3.64 -7.46 21.65
N GLU A 163 2.36 -7.82 21.75
CA GLU A 163 1.84 -9.19 21.65
C GLU A 163 1.10 -9.43 20.32
N GLN A 164 1.09 -8.46 19.40
CA GLN A 164 0.29 -8.48 18.17
C GLN A 164 0.46 -9.77 17.35
N ASP A 165 1.67 -10.33 17.33
CA ASP A 165 1.97 -11.55 16.56
C ASP A 165 1.33 -12.83 17.16
N SER A 166 0.82 -12.77 18.39
CA SER A 166 0.09 -13.87 19.04
C SER A 166 -1.42 -13.79 18.80
N TYR A 167 -1.94 -12.68 18.28
CA TYR A 167 -3.37 -12.43 18.16
C TYR A 167 -3.97 -12.93 16.86
N TYR A 168 -5.26 -13.26 16.96
CA TYR A 168 -6.18 -13.47 15.86
C TYR A 168 -7.37 -12.51 16.03
N LYS A 169 -7.80 -11.85 14.96
CA LYS A 169 -9.00 -11.01 14.96
C LYS A 169 -10.24 -11.86 14.79
N THR A 170 -11.27 -11.59 15.58
CA THR A 170 -12.61 -12.14 15.31
C THR A 170 -13.16 -11.51 14.04
N VAL A 171 -13.64 -12.34 13.12
CA VAL A 171 -14.28 -11.87 11.86
C VAL A 171 -15.71 -11.38 12.11
N ASN A 172 -16.14 -11.39 13.38
CA ASN A 172 -17.49 -11.07 13.84
C ASN A 172 -18.58 -11.96 13.19
N LEU A 173 -18.18 -13.21 12.88
CA LEU A 173 -19.02 -14.30 12.43
C LEU A 173 -18.85 -15.49 13.37
N TYR A 174 -19.94 -15.98 13.92
CA TYR A 174 -19.96 -17.06 14.91
C TYR A 174 -20.97 -18.13 14.55
N LYS A 175 -20.67 -19.37 14.93
CA LYS A 175 -21.61 -20.49 14.94
C LYS A 175 -21.85 -20.88 16.39
N PHE A 176 -23.06 -20.69 16.89
CA PHE A 176 -23.47 -21.07 18.23
C PHE A 176 -24.40 -22.26 18.14
N SER A 177 -24.05 -23.36 18.79
CA SER A 177 -25.00 -24.46 18.97
C SER A 177 -26.12 -24.02 19.93
N ARG A 178 -27.29 -24.57 19.74
CA ARG A 178 -28.42 -24.36 20.67
C ARG A 178 -28.05 -24.74 22.09
N GLU A 179 -27.28 -25.81 22.26
CA GLU A 179 -26.83 -26.29 23.57
C GLU A 179 -25.93 -25.27 24.26
N PHE A 180 -24.91 -24.76 23.56
CA PHE A 180 -24.07 -23.69 24.07
C PHE A 180 -24.88 -22.43 24.42
N ALA A 181 -25.74 -22.00 23.54
CA ALA A 181 -26.60 -20.85 23.77
C ALA A 181 -27.46 -21.00 25.03
N ARG A 182 -28.09 -22.16 25.19
CA ARG A 182 -29.00 -22.44 26.31
C ARG A 182 -28.27 -22.62 27.64
N ASN A 183 -27.17 -23.38 27.65
CA ASN A 183 -26.53 -23.80 28.89
C ASN A 183 -25.44 -22.83 29.35
N ARG A 184 -24.92 -21.97 28.45
CA ARG A 184 -23.84 -21.06 28.76
C ARG A 184 -24.16 -19.62 28.34
N TYR A 185 -24.28 -19.34 27.05
CA TYR A 185 -24.24 -17.96 26.55
C TYR A 185 -25.40 -17.09 27.08
N VAL A 186 -26.66 -17.56 26.96
CA VAL A 186 -27.85 -16.76 27.37
C VAL A 186 -27.90 -16.52 28.90
N PRO A 187 -27.62 -17.50 29.77
CA PRO A 187 -27.52 -17.24 31.21
C PRO A 187 -26.47 -16.21 31.57
N PHE A 188 -25.28 -16.27 30.95
CA PHE A 188 -24.23 -15.28 31.19
C PHE A 188 -24.57 -13.92 30.61
N LEU A 189 -25.22 -13.85 29.43
CA LEU A 189 -25.70 -12.62 28.82
C LEU A 189 -26.67 -11.89 29.75
N GLU A 190 -27.66 -12.59 30.31
CA GLU A 190 -28.65 -12.03 31.24
C GLU A 190 -28.01 -11.57 32.56
N ALA A 191 -27.07 -12.35 33.10
CA ALA A 191 -26.36 -11.98 34.29
C ALA A 191 -25.46 -10.74 34.05
N TYR A 192 -24.76 -10.71 32.90
CA TYR A 192 -23.89 -9.61 32.52
C TYR A 192 -24.68 -8.29 32.36
N GLN A 193 -25.82 -8.33 31.66
CA GLN A 193 -26.68 -7.16 31.48
C GLN A 193 -27.20 -6.62 32.82
N LYS A 194 -27.63 -7.51 33.73
CA LYS A 194 -28.08 -7.10 35.07
C LYS A 194 -26.98 -6.48 35.91
N ALA A 195 -25.74 -6.93 35.77
CA ALA A 195 -24.61 -6.47 36.56
C ALA A 195 -23.93 -5.23 35.99
N LEU A 196 -23.78 -5.13 34.68
CA LEU A 196 -22.92 -4.15 33.99
C LEU A 196 -23.68 -3.28 32.98
N GLY A 197 -24.96 -3.60 32.70
CA GLY A 197 -25.81 -2.81 31.82
C GLY A 197 -25.75 -3.24 30.36
N ASN A 198 -26.28 -2.37 29.49
CA ASN A 198 -26.57 -2.68 28.09
C ASN A 198 -25.65 -1.99 27.08
N ASN A 199 -24.63 -1.26 27.56
CA ASN A 199 -23.74 -0.48 26.70
C ASN A 199 -22.35 -1.12 26.57
N GLU A 200 -22.34 -2.43 26.29
CA GLU A 200 -21.12 -3.22 26.10
C GLU A 200 -21.23 -4.08 24.82
N TYR A 201 -20.11 -4.67 24.40
CA TYR A 201 -20.08 -5.62 23.29
C TYR A 201 -20.46 -7.03 23.76
N TYR A 202 -21.18 -7.79 22.93
CA TYR A 202 -21.59 -9.15 23.27
C TYR A 202 -20.41 -10.11 23.44
N GLU A 203 -19.25 -9.82 22.85
CA GLU A 203 -18.00 -10.58 23.05
C GLU A 203 -17.48 -10.49 24.50
N GLN A 204 -17.89 -9.48 25.27
CA GLN A 204 -17.56 -9.44 26.69
C GLN A 204 -18.17 -10.61 27.46
N VAL A 205 -19.32 -11.10 27.02
CA VAL A 205 -19.93 -12.32 27.58
C VAL A 205 -19.08 -13.53 27.27
N LEU A 206 -18.57 -13.65 26.02
CA LEU A 206 -17.66 -14.70 25.60
C LEU A 206 -16.34 -14.65 26.39
N SER A 207 -15.81 -13.43 26.63
CA SER A 207 -14.62 -13.22 27.46
C SER A 207 -14.81 -13.72 28.89
N VAL A 208 -15.97 -13.51 29.49
CA VAL A 208 -16.27 -14.02 30.86
C VAL A 208 -16.37 -15.56 30.84
N ILE A 209 -17.06 -16.12 29.87
CA ILE A 209 -17.20 -17.58 29.75
C ILE A 209 -15.84 -18.26 29.57
N SER A 210 -14.96 -17.69 28.76
CA SER A 210 -13.61 -18.27 28.50
C SER A 210 -12.68 -18.27 29.72
N ILE A 211 -12.94 -17.39 30.71
CA ILE A 211 -12.15 -17.32 31.95
C ILE A 211 -12.67 -18.30 33.02
N LEU A 212 -13.98 -18.52 33.06
CA LEU A 212 -14.63 -19.26 34.15
C LEU A 212 -14.73 -20.77 33.93
N ASP A 213 -14.75 -21.21 32.70
CA ASP A 213 -14.89 -22.62 32.33
C ASP A 213 -13.74 -23.06 31.40
N GLU A 214 -13.64 -24.39 31.19
CA GLU A 214 -12.82 -24.92 30.10
C GLU A 214 -13.26 -24.26 28.76
N PRO A 215 -12.29 -23.88 27.89
CA PRO A 215 -12.60 -23.21 26.64
C PRO A 215 -13.57 -24.01 25.78
N VAL A 216 -14.81 -23.57 25.71
CA VAL A 216 -15.90 -24.25 24.98
C VAL A 216 -15.97 -23.77 23.53
N ILE A 217 -15.44 -22.56 23.26
CA ILE A 217 -15.49 -21.94 21.93
C ILE A 217 -14.16 -22.24 21.22
N LYS A 218 -14.25 -22.81 20.04
CA LYS A 218 -13.10 -23.05 19.17
C LYS A 218 -13.02 -22.01 18.07
N ALA A 219 -11.81 -21.70 17.65
CA ALA A 219 -11.57 -20.86 16.51
C ALA A 219 -11.64 -21.68 15.21
N LYS A 220 -12.26 -21.12 14.17
CA LYS A 220 -12.07 -21.54 12.79
C LYS A 220 -11.20 -20.48 12.12
N ARG A 221 -9.96 -20.85 11.78
CA ARG A 221 -9.02 -19.94 11.11
C ARG A 221 -9.37 -19.84 9.63
N LEU A 222 -9.32 -18.62 9.10
CA LEU A 222 -9.31 -18.37 7.67
C LEU A 222 -7.91 -18.61 7.09
N HIS A 223 -7.84 -19.06 5.85
CA HIS A 223 -6.60 -19.40 5.15
C HIS A 223 -6.42 -18.65 3.82
N GLY A 224 -7.00 -17.47 3.73
CA GLY A 224 -6.87 -16.62 2.56
C GLY A 224 -8.19 -16.13 1.99
N GLU A 225 -9.30 -16.63 2.49
CA GLU A 225 -10.65 -16.17 2.13
C GLU A 225 -10.78 -14.66 2.39
N ARG A 226 -11.39 -13.96 1.44
CA ARG A 226 -11.48 -12.50 1.49
C ARG A 226 -12.64 -12.04 2.37
N TRP A 227 -12.30 -11.13 3.28
CA TRP A 227 -13.27 -10.42 4.11
C TRP A 227 -12.71 -9.06 4.49
N TYR A 228 -13.56 -8.12 4.88
CA TYR A 228 -13.17 -6.82 5.40
C TYR A 228 -14.27 -6.25 6.29
N GLU A 229 -13.89 -5.52 7.36
CA GLU A 229 -14.81 -4.78 8.24
C GLU A 229 -14.80 -3.32 7.79
N ILE A 230 -15.98 -2.73 7.56
CA ILE A 230 -16.10 -1.37 7.01
C ILE A 230 -16.58 -0.44 8.12
N ASP A 231 -15.70 0.30 8.69
CA ASP A 231 -15.98 1.23 9.80
C ASP A 231 -15.98 2.70 9.38
N ASP A 232 -15.19 3.05 8.39
CA ASP A 232 -15.07 4.41 7.88
C ASP A 232 -14.94 4.46 6.35
N VAL A 233 -14.75 5.68 5.81
CA VAL A 233 -14.65 5.89 4.35
C VAL A 233 -13.38 5.28 3.76
N GLN A 234 -12.32 5.12 4.55
CA GLN A 234 -11.09 4.50 4.10
C GLN A 234 -11.24 2.98 4.01
N ASP A 235 -11.93 2.38 4.97
CA ASP A 235 -12.27 0.95 4.93
C ASP A 235 -13.14 0.64 3.72
N LEU A 236 -14.10 1.53 3.42
CA LEU A 236 -14.94 1.41 2.22
C LEU A 236 -14.10 1.43 0.94
N ASP A 237 -13.12 2.32 0.84
CA ASP A 237 -12.20 2.41 -0.31
C ASP A 237 -11.35 1.13 -0.47
N ILE A 238 -10.86 0.56 0.63
CA ILE A 238 -10.12 -0.70 0.62
C ILE A 238 -11.04 -1.86 0.22
N ALA A 239 -12.23 -1.93 0.83
CA ALA A 239 -13.22 -2.96 0.51
C ALA A 239 -13.64 -2.91 -0.97
N THR A 240 -13.84 -1.71 -1.53
CA THR A 240 -14.12 -1.53 -2.96
C THR A 240 -13.01 -2.11 -3.83
N THR A 241 -11.74 -1.89 -3.44
CA THR A 241 -10.61 -2.50 -4.17
C THR A 241 -10.55 -4.03 -4.03
N LEU A 242 -10.83 -4.56 -2.83
CA LEU A 242 -10.77 -6.01 -2.58
C LEU A 242 -11.92 -6.79 -3.24
N PHE A 243 -13.09 -6.16 -3.34
CA PHE A 243 -14.34 -6.75 -3.86
C PHE A 243 -14.82 -6.08 -5.14
N ALA A 244 -13.90 -5.53 -5.93
CA ALA A 244 -14.19 -4.96 -7.24
C ALA A 244 -14.91 -5.97 -8.14
N GLU A 245 -15.78 -5.49 -9.02
CA GLU A 245 -16.64 -6.31 -9.91
C GLU A 245 -15.81 -7.21 -10.83
N SER A 246 -14.65 -6.70 -11.25
CA SER A 246 -13.70 -7.45 -12.08
C SER A 246 -12.27 -7.29 -11.58
N GLU A 247 -11.42 -8.26 -11.94
CA GLU A 247 -9.99 -8.19 -11.62
C GLU A 247 -9.28 -7.08 -12.43
N ASP A 248 -9.78 -6.70 -13.60
CA ASP A 248 -9.27 -5.56 -14.37
C ASP A 248 -9.53 -4.24 -13.63
N GLU A 249 -10.71 -4.09 -13.06
CA GLU A 249 -11.03 -2.95 -12.20
C GLU A 249 -10.14 -2.93 -10.95
N ARG A 250 -9.93 -4.08 -10.30
CA ARG A 250 -9.03 -4.21 -9.15
C ARG A 250 -7.61 -3.78 -9.48
N VAL A 251 -7.06 -4.21 -10.63
CA VAL A 251 -5.75 -3.77 -11.12
C VAL A 251 -5.73 -2.25 -11.32
N SER A 252 -6.79 -1.70 -11.93
CA SER A 252 -6.93 -0.26 -12.16
C SER A 252 -6.96 0.53 -10.85
N LEU A 253 -7.78 0.11 -9.90
CA LEU A 253 -7.90 0.74 -8.57
C LEU A 253 -6.57 0.70 -7.81
N LEU A 254 -5.88 -0.43 -7.80
CA LEU A 254 -4.53 -0.54 -7.21
C LEU A 254 -3.53 0.36 -7.92
N GLY A 255 -3.55 0.41 -9.25
CA GLY A 255 -2.69 1.28 -10.05
C GLY A 255 -2.87 2.77 -9.76
N ALA A 256 -4.11 3.19 -9.55
CA ALA A 256 -4.48 4.59 -9.26
C ALA A 256 -4.07 5.06 -7.84
N ARG A 257 -3.73 4.15 -6.93
CA ARG A 257 -3.35 4.51 -5.55
C ARG A 257 -1.99 5.19 -5.44
N TYR A 258 -1.08 4.94 -6.34
CA TYR A 258 0.30 5.47 -6.28
C TYR A 258 1.04 5.21 -4.95
N GLY A 259 0.63 4.19 -4.19
CA GLY A 259 1.22 3.82 -2.89
C GLY A 259 0.21 3.31 -1.88
N GLY A 260 0.64 3.17 -0.62
CA GLY A 260 -0.23 2.70 0.45
C GLY A 260 -0.54 1.20 0.39
N TYR A 261 0.23 0.42 -0.37
CA TYR A 261 0.02 -1.03 -0.53
C TYR A 261 0.25 -1.82 0.76
N TRP A 262 0.87 -1.22 1.76
CA TRP A 262 0.97 -1.78 3.11
C TRP A 262 -0.40 -2.01 3.79
N ARG A 263 -1.47 -1.45 3.23
CA ARG A 263 -2.87 -1.71 3.62
C ARG A 263 -3.43 -3.01 3.03
N TYR A 264 -2.70 -3.64 2.13
CA TYR A 264 -3.00 -4.91 1.51
C TYR A 264 -1.88 -5.91 1.85
N PRO A 265 -1.84 -6.42 3.11
CA PRO A 265 -0.67 -7.16 3.63
C PRO A 265 -0.34 -8.43 2.85
N LYS A 266 -1.32 -9.02 2.16
CA LYS A 266 -1.12 -10.20 1.30
C LYS A 266 -0.56 -9.85 -0.08
N LEU A 267 -0.60 -8.56 -0.47
CA LEU A 267 -0.12 -8.08 -1.77
C LEU A 267 1.40 -7.93 -1.76
N LEU A 268 2.06 -8.59 -2.68
CA LEU A 268 3.49 -8.43 -2.93
C LEU A 268 3.71 -7.41 -4.05
N ASP A 269 4.21 -6.23 -3.68
CA ASP A 269 4.39 -5.09 -4.57
C ASP A 269 5.75 -5.10 -5.26
N PHE A 270 5.75 -5.21 -6.60
CA PHE A 270 6.91 -5.03 -7.49
C PHE A 270 6.83 -3.75 -8.34
N CYS A 271 5.92 -2.81 -8.01
CA CYS A 271 5.79 -1.53 -8.70
C CYS A 271 6.74 -0.46 -8.15
N TYR A 272 7.02 -0.50 -6.83
CA TYR A 272 7.81 0.52 -6.16
C TYR A 272 9.27 0.11 -6.00
N LEU A 273 10.13 1.06 -6.32
CA LEU A 273 11.56 0.89 -6.56
C LEU A 273 12.34 1.29 -5.30
N VAL A 274 12.48 0.39 -4.34
CA VAL A 274 13.08 0.64 -3.03
C VAL A 274 14.10 -0.44 -2.71
N ASN A 275 15.27 -0.06 -2.19
CA ASN A 275 16.31 -1.00 -1.75
C ASN A 275 15.78 -1.88 -0.60
N PRO A 276 15.70 -3.21 -0.76
CA PRO A 276 15.18 -4.10 0.28
C PRO A 276 16.20 -4.41 1.39
N TYR A 277 17.47 -4.08 1.21
CA TYR A 277 18.57 -4.44 2.11
C TYR A 277 19.00 -3.30 3.03
N PHE A 278 18.47 -2.11 2.85
CA PHE A 278 18.66 -0.95 3.70
C PHE A 278 17.31 -0.28 4.01
N PRO A 279 17.07 0.30 5.18
CA PRO A 279 17.99 0.50 6.32
C PRO A 279 18.20 -0.77 7.19
N PRO A 280 19.36 -0.88 7.87
CA PRO A 280 19.62 -1.99 8.79
C PRO A 280 18.74 -1.89 10.05
N GLN A 281 18.56 -3.01 10.75
CA GLN A 281 17.70 -3.06 11.94
C GLN A 281 18.13 -2.05 13.01
N LYS A 282 19.42 -1.91 13.25
CA LYS A 282 19.96 -0.95 14.22
C LYS A 282 19.55 0.51 13.96
N LEU A 283 19.46 0.91 12.68
CA LEU A 283 18.97 2.25 12.32
C LEU A 283 17.47 2.39 12.63
N LYS A 284 16.68 1.36 12.35
CA LYS A 284 15.25 1.32 12.69
C LYS A 284 15.04 1.40 14.21
N ASP A 285 15.85 0.66 14.98
CA ASP A 285 15.81 0.69 16.45
C ASP A 285 16.18 2.08 17.00
N GLU A 286 17.15 2.77 16.37
CA GLU A 286 17.52 4.14 16.75
C GLU A 286 16.39 5.15 16.46
N LEU A 287 15.70 5.02 15.33
CA LEU A 287 14.51 5.82 15.02
C LEU A 287 13.38 5.53 16.01
N GLN A 288 13.15 4.27 16.32
CA GLN A 288 12.10 3.84 17.28
C GLN A 288 12.39 4.34 18.69
N ALA A 289 13.64 4.33 19.13
CA ALA A 289 14.04 4.83 20.43
C ALA A 289 13.79 6.36 20.61
N ASN A 290 13.76 7.09 19.50
CA ASN A 290 13.52 8.53 19.47
C ASN A 290 12.09 8.90 18.98
N PHE A 291 11.22 7.91 18.79
CA PHE A 291 9.91 8.07 18.16
C PHE A 291 9.07 9.17 18.81
N ASP A 292 8.95 9.18 20.14
CA ASP A 292 8.12 10.15 20.88
C ASP A 292 8.57 11.60 20.66
N VAL A 293 9.88 11.83 20.68
CA VAL A 293 10.44 13.18 20.44
C VAL A 293 10.23 13.59 18.99
N LEU A 294 10.52 12.69 18.06
CA LEU A 294 10.40 12.98 16.62
C LEU A 294 8.94 13.18 16.19
N LEU A 295 8.00 12.54 16.88
CA LEU A 295 6.57 12.70 16.60
C LEU A 295 6.02 14.02 17.14
N THR A 296 6.51 14.49 18.30
CA THR A 296 5.90 15.58 19.07
C THR A 296 6.60 16.92 18.89
N GLN A 297 7.79 16.96 18.26
CA GLN A 297 8.58 18.18 18.08
C GLN A 297 8.65 18.58 16.62
N TYR A 298 8.65 19.89 16.36
CA TYR A 298 8.88 20.42 15.01
C TYR A 298 10.31 20.14 14.55
N PRO A 299 10.50 19.90 13.25
CA PRO A 299 11.84 19.86 12.66
C PRO A 299 12.47 21.25 12.64
N SER A 300 13.78 21.28 12.41
CA SER A 300 14.51 22.53 12.18
C SER A 300 14.11 23.17 10.84
N GLY A 301 14.44 24.45 10.66
CA GLY A 301 14.25 25.14 9.40
C GLY A 301 15.28 24.77 8.33
N MET A 302 15.06 25.26 7.10
CA MET A 302 15.85 24.96 5.90
C MET A 302 17.37 25.17 6.09
N ARG A 303 17.79 26.17 6.87
CA ARG A 303 19.23 26.41 7.11
C ARG A 303 19.91 25.19 7.76
N VAL A 304 19.29 24.58 8.77
CA VAL A 304 19.85 23.39 9.45
C VAL A 304 19.76 22.17 8.54
N ASN A 305 18.62 21.98 7.87
CA ASN A 305 18.42 20.85 6.96
C ASN A 305 19.42 20.89 5.79
N ALA A 306 19.71 22.06 5.24
CA ALA A 306 20.74 22.22 4.21
C ALA A 306 22.16 21.91 4.75
N LEU A 307 22.49 22.26 6.00
CA LEU A 307 23.76 21.87 6.63
C LEU A 307 23.90 20.35 6.78
N LEU A 308 22.81 19.65 7.19
CA LEU A 308 22.81 18.20 7.32
C LEU A 308 22.96 17.51 5.96
N ALA A 309 22.25 17.99 4.94
CA ALA A 309 22.39 17.47 3.59
C ALA A 309 23.79 17.74 3.02
N ALA A 310 24.31 18.95 3.17
CA ALA A 310 25.65 19.35 2.74
C ALA A 310 26.74 18.43 3.34
N LYS A 311 26.63 18.13 4.64
CA LYS A 311 27.50 17.17 5.32
C LYS A 311 27.43 15.77 4.68
N ASN A 312 26.20 15.26 4.45
CA ASN A 312 26.00 13.91 3.95
C ASN A 312 26.49 13.72 2.50
N PHE A 313 26.41 14.78 1.68
CA PHE A 313 26.82 14.76 0.27
C PHE A 313 28.19 15.43 0.02
N ALA A 314 28.87 15.89 1.06
CA ALA A 314 30.18 16.55 0.99
C ALA A 314 30.19 17.78 0.04
N VAL A 315 29.13 18.58 0.05
CA VAL A 315 28.99 19.81 -0.74
C VAL A 315 28.78 21.02 0.18
N ARG A 316 28.90 22.24 -0.34
CA ARG A 316 28.62 23.45 0.42
C ARG A 316 27.12 23.60 0.71
N PRO A 317 26.72 24.13 1.87
CA PRO A 317 25.32 24.37 2.17
C PRO A 317 24.61 25.31 1.19
N GLU A 318 25.35 26.22 0.57
CA GLU A 318 24.87 27.17 -0.45
C GLU A 318 24.52 26.48 -1.78
N HIS A 319 25.05 25.29 -2.01
CA HIS A 319 24.85 24.50 -3.22
C HIS A 319 23.71 23.47 -3.13
N ILE A 320 23.06 23.29 -1.97
CA ILE A 320 22.07 22.22 -1.79
C ILE A 320 20.81 22.73 -1.09
N VAL A 321 19.67 22.19 -1.50
CA VAL A 321 18.36 22.39 -0.89
C VAL A 321 17.69 21.05 -0.63
N VAL A 322 16.91 20.95 0.46
CA VAL A 322 16.22 19.74 0.89
C VAL A 322 14.71 19.90 0.66
N GLY A 323 14.08 18.88 0.13
CA GLY A 323 12.63 18.86 -0.13
C GLY A 323 11.92 17.64 0.45
N ASN A 324 10.59 17.76 0.53
CA ASN A 324 9.67 16.68 0.91
C ASN A 324 9.57 15.65 -0.23
N GLY A 325 10.65 14.89 -0.42
CA GLY A 325 10.93 14.07 -1.58
C GLY A 325 11.42 14.89 -2.78
N ALA A 326 12.03 14.21 -3.75
CA ALA A 326 12.48 14.85 -4.98
C ALA A 326 11.34 15.52 -5.76
N ALA A 327 10.10 15.00 -5.67
CA ALA A 327 8.95 15.54 -6.39
C ALA A 327 8.62 17.00 -6.05
N GLU A 328 8.80 17.43 -4.80
CA GLU A 328 8.65 18.85 -4.42
C GLU A 328 9.69 19.70 -5.18
N LEU A 329 10.93 19.27 -5.17
CA LEU A 329 12.04 20.01 -5.80
C LEU A 329 11.95 20.00 -7.34
N ILE A 330 11.49 18.90 -7.92
CA ILE A 330 11.20 18.80 -9.36
C ILE A 330 10.16 19.84 -9.74
N LYS A 331 9.05 19.92 -9.02
CA LYS A 331 8.01 20.92 -9.27
C LYS A 331 8.59 22.34 -9.22
N GLU A 332 9.27 22.67 -8.13
CA GLU A 332 9.82 24.02 -7.92
C GLU A 332 10.85 24.43 -9.00
N VAL A 333 11.71 23.52 -9.44
CA VAL A 333 12.70 23.84 -10.48
C VAL A 333 12.08 23.90 -11.86
N MET A 334 11.17 22.99 -12.21
CA MET A 334 10.53 22.99 -13.52
C MET A 334 9.68 24.22 -13.79
N GLU A 335 9.04 24.79 -12.77
CA GLU A 335 8.28 26.04 -12.86
C GLU A 335 9.18 27.27 -13.16
N GLN A 336 10.48 27.17 -12.94
CA GLN A 336 11.43 28.26 -13.18
C GLN A 336 12.15 28.17 -14.54
N ILE A 337 11.99 27.04 -15.25
CA ILE A 337 12.64 26.85 -16.55
C ILE A 337 12.01 27.74 -17.61
N GLY A 338 12.84 28.63 -18.17
CA GLY A 338 12.49 29.45 -19.33
C GLY A 338 12.78 28.74 -20.66
N GLY A 339 12.13 29.18 -21.74
CA GLY A 339 12.34 28.65 -23.09
C GLY A 339 11.83 27.21 -23.26
N ASN A 340 12.43 26.44 -24.18
CA ASN A 340 12.08 25.05 -24.47
C ASN A 340 12.89 24.09 -23.60
N CYS A 341 12.25 22.99 -23.21
CA CYS A 341 12.89 21.94 -22.43
C CYS A 341 12.89 20.61 -23.20
N GLY A 342 14.08 19.97 -23.26
CA GLY A 342 14.28 18.66 -23.86
C GLY A 342 13.98 17.54 -22.87
N PHE A 343 13.25 16.52 -23.34
CA PHE A 343 12.96 15.29 -22.62
C PHE A 343 13.22 14.07 -23.49
N ILE A 344 13.63 12.98 -22.88
CA ILE A 344 13.76 11.68 -23.54
C ILE A 344 12.51 10.85 -23.20
N ARG A 345 11.95 10.11 -24.18
CA ARG A 345 10.82 9.23 -23.92
C ARG A 345 11.11 7.79 -24.39
N PRO A 346 10.60 6.79 -23.65
CA PRO A 346 9.79 6.85 -22.43
C PRO A 346 10.60 7.37 -21.22
N THR A 347 9.97 8.02 -20.23
CA THR A 347 10.66 8.64 -19.09
C THR A 347 9.83 8.61 -17.81
N PHE A 348 10.37 9.15 -16.72
CA PHE A 348 9.63 9.43 -15.49
C PHE A 348 8.77 10.69 -15.68
N GLU A 349 7.45 10.53 -15.64
CA GLU A 349 6.49 11.54 -16.06
C GLU A 349 6.43 12.79 -15.16
N GLU A 350 7.01 12.78 -13.97
CA GLU A 350 6.93 13.93 -13.06
C GLU A 350 7.56 15.20 -13.67
N TYR A 351 8.65 15.06 -14.44
CA TYR A 351 9.27 16.20 -15.11
C TYR A 351 8.40 16.77 -16.25
N PRO A 352 8.00 16.00 -17.27
CA PRO A 352 7.17 16.55 -18.33
C PRO A 352 5.78 16.98 -17.85
N ASN A 353 5.21 16.34 -16.81
CA ASN A 353 3.93 16.76 -16.24
C ASN A 353 3.98 18.11 -15.51
N ARG A 354 5.18 18.59 -15.16
CA ARG A 354 5.41 19.91 -14.54
C ARG A 354 5.84 20.98 -15.53
N PHE A 355 5.81 20.67 -16.84
CA PHE A 355 6.28 21.59 -17.86
C PHE A 355 5.24 21.75 -18.99
N PRO A 356 5.07 22.95 -19.58
CA PRO A 356 4.15 23.17 -20.68
C PRO A 356 4.44 22.28 -21.89
N THR A 357 3.44 21.56 -22.37
CA THR A 357 3.60 20.61 -23.47
C THR A 357 4.07 21.31 -24.77
N GLU A 358 3.60 22.51 -25.03
CA GLU A 358 3.95 23.31 -26.22
C GLU A 358 5.41 23.78 -26.24
N ARG A 359 6.08 23.74 -25.11
CA ARG A 359 7.50 24.06 -24.95
C ARG A 359 8.38 22.84 -24.76
N SER A 360 7.79 21.64 -24.75
CA SER A 360 8.49 20.37 -24.60
C SER A 360 9.02 19.88 -25.93
N VAL A 361 10.33 19.64 -26.02
CA VAL A 361 11.00 19.03 -27.17
C VAL A 361 11.34 17.60 -26.82
N ILE A 362 10.76 16.63 -27.54
CA ILE A 362 10.80 15.22 -27.17
C ILE A 362 11.77 14.47 -28.09
N PHE A 363 12.78 13.83 -27.52
CA PHE A 363 13.62 12.84 -28.17
C PHE A 363 13.08 11.44 -27.85
N VAL A 364 12.83 10.64 -28.89
CA VAL A 364 12.46 9.23 -28.75
C VAL A 364 13.55 8.40 -29.41
N PRO A 365 14.32 7.61 -28.64
CA PRO A 365 15.32 6.70 -29.20
C PRO A 365 14.69 5.75 -30.22
N GLN A 366 15.39 5.54 -31.35
CA GLN A 366 14.89 4.70 -32.45
C GLN A 366 15.42 3.26 -32.38
N THR A 367 16.20 2.95 -31.37
CA THR A 367 16.70 1.60 -31.11
C THR A 367 15.59 0.69 -30.56
N GLU A 368 15.66 -0.60 -30.82
CA GLU A 368 14.65 -1.56 -30.34
C GLU A 368 14.58 -1.63 -28.80
N ASP A 369 15.69 -1.36 -28.13
CA ASP A 369 15.86 -1.41 -26.69
C ASP A 369 15.73 -0.04 -26.00
N PHE A 370 15.36 1.01 -26.75
CA PHE A 370 15.31 2.39 -26.28
C PHE A 370 16.66 2.93 -25.75
N SER A 371 17.78 2.28 -26.10
CA SER A 371 19.10 2.77 -25.77
C SER A 371 19.47 4.00 -26.59
N TYR A 372 20.27 4.85 -26.00
CA TYR A 372 20.83 6.06 -26.62
C TYR A 372 22.16 6.41 -25.97
N THR A 373 22.97 7.16 -26.69
CA THR A 373 24.26 7.69 -26.26
C THR A 373 24.20 9.21 -26.08
N ALA A 374 25.25 9.81 -25.53
CA ALA A 374 25.36 11.26 -25.45
C ALA A 374 25.36 11.90 -26.85
N GLU A 375 26.02 11.25 -27.82
CA GLU A 375 26.04 11.71 -29.23
C GLU A 375 24.64 11.79 -29.84
N ASP A 376 23.79 10.79 -29.60
CA ASP A 376 22.41 10.78 -30.11
C ASP A 376 21.61 11.96 -29.55
N VAL A 377 21.73 12.20 -28.25
CA VAL A 377 21.06 13.31 -27.54
C VAL A 377 21.57 14.65 -28.06
N ILE A 378 22.88 14.81 -28.17
CA ILE A 378 23.52 16.03 -28.69
C ILE A 378 23.10 16.30 -30.13
N ALA A 379 23.15 15.31 -31.00
CA ALA A 379 22.76 15.44 -32.40
C ALA A 379 21.29 15.89 -32.53
N TYR A 380 20.40 15.26 -31.78
CA TYR A 380 18.98 15.60 -31.82
C TYR A 380 18.72 17.03 -31.34
N PHE A 381 19.21 17.42 -30.17
CA PHE A 381 18.94 18.75 -29.61
C PHE A 381 19.76 19.88 -30.25
N THR A 382 20.82 19.56 -30.99
CA THR A 382 21.48 20.54 -31.87
C THR A 382 20.55 20.91 -33.04
N ALA A 383 19.82 19.93 -33.59
CA ALA A 383 18.83 20.16 -34.64
C ALA A 383 17.49 20.75 -34.10
N HIS A 384 17.20 20.55 -32.83
CA HIS A 384 15.98 21.01 -32.16
C HIS A 384 16.34 21.82 -30.90
N PRO A 385 16.65 23.11 -31.01
CA PRO A 385 17.24 23.90 -29.94
C PRO A 385 16.39 23.99 -28.68
N ILE A 386 17.03 23.83 -27.53
CA ILE A 386 16.48 23.86 -26.19
C ILE A 386 17.28 24.79 -25.29
N SER A 387 16.68 25.25 -24.18
CA SER A 387 17.36 26.01 -23.13
C SER A 387 17.57 25.20 -21.84
N CYS A 388 16.88 24.07 -21.75
CA CYS A 388 17.01 23.12 -20.64
C CYS A 388 16.95 21.69 -21.19
N LEU A 389 17.72 20.78 -20.60
CA LEU A 389 17.67 19.33 -20.86
C LEU A 389 17.45 18.59 -19.55
N VAL A 390 16.47 17.69 -19.51
CA VAL A 390 16.25 16.77 -18.38
C VAL A 390 16.77 15.39 -18.72
N MET A 391 17.70 14.88 -17.92
CA MET A 391 18.27 13.55 -18.01
C MET A 391 18.02 12.78 -16.73
N ILE A 392 17.60 11.53 -16.83
CA ILE A 392 17.43 10.61 -15.71
C ILE A 392 18.40 9.44 -15.93
N ASN A 393 19.31 9.23 -15.00
CA ASN A 393 20.37 8.23 -15.18
C ASN A 393 20.60 7.40 -13.91
N PRO A 394 20.35 6.09 -13.94
CA PRO A 394 19.73 5.27 -15.00
C PRO A 394 18.29 5.70 -15.33
N ASP A 395 17.90 5.59 -16.60
CA ASP A 395 16.61 6.05 -17.09
C ASP A 395 15.45 5.15 -16.63
N ASN A 396 14.28 5.73 -16.42
CA ASN A 396 13.08 5.05 -15.96
C ASN A 396 11.92 5.24 -16.97
N PRO A 397 11.43 4.16 -17.64
CA PRO A 397 11.49 2.76 -17.21
C PRO A 397 12.55 1.90 -17.93
N THR A 398 13.31 2.42 -18.87
CA THR A 398 14.17 1.62 -19.77
C THR A 398 15.39 0.99 -19.07
N GLY A 399 15.92 1.66 -18.06
CA GLY A 399 17.15 1.26 -17.41
C GLY A 399 18.42 1.68 -18.17
N ASN A 400 18.30 2.41 -19.29
CA ASN A 400 19.45 2.91 -20.05
C ASN A 400 20.38 3.73 -19.13
N TYR A 401 21.66 3.56 -19.30
CA TYR A 401 22.69 4.15 -18.45
C TYR A 401 23.81 4.78 -19.27
N LEU A 402 24.02 6.05 -19.02
CA LEU A 402 25.17 6.79 -19.57
C LEU A 402 26.33 6.68 -18.58
N ASP A 403 27.45 6.12 -19.00
CA ASP A 403 28.67 6.01 -18.19
C ASP A 403 29.34 7.36 -17.96
N HIS A 404 30.44 7.38 -17.20
CA HIS A 404 31.15 8.61 -16.87
C HIS A 404 31.56 9.41 -18.12
N GLY A 405 32.09 8.74 -19.15
CA GLY A 405 32.52 9.40 -20.40
C GLY A 405 31.33 10.06 -21.11
N GLU A 406 30.21 9.37 -21.22
CA GLU A 406 29.00 9.87 -21.84
C GLU A 406 28.39 11.04 -21.06
N ARG A 407 28.34 10.95 -19.72
CA ARG A 407 27.85 12.03 -18.86
C ARG A 407 28.66 13.30 -19.01
N MET A 408 29.98 13.17 -19.03
CA MET A 408 30.89 14.32 -19.16
C MET A 408 30.84 14.97 -20.55
N LYS A 409 30.65 14.18 -21.61
CA LYS A 409 30.41 14.71 -22.97
C LYS A 409 29.12 15.57 -22.98
N LEU A 410 28.03 15.04 -22.41
CA LEU A 410 26.76 15.73 -22.39
C LEU A 410 26.83 17.02 -21.55
N LEU A 411 27.44 16.96 -20.37
CA LEU A 411 27.65 18.11 -19.48
C LEU A 411 28.48 19.21 -20.16
N THR A 412 29.58 18.85 -20.80
CA THR A 412 30.43 19.79 -21.52
C THR A 412 29.70 20.43 -22.69
N TRP A 413 28.91 19.66 -23.44
CA TRP A 413 28.08 20.20 -24.53
C TRP A 413 27.03 21.18 -23.98
N CYS A 414 26.30 20.81 -22.93
CA CYS A 414 25.29 21.69 -22.32
C CYS A 414 25.91 23.01 -21.83
N ASP A 415 27.08 22.95 -21.19
CA ASP A 415 27.78 24.15 -20.71
C ASP A 415 28.21 25.06 -21.87
N ARG A 416 28.80 24.49 -22.92
CA ARG A 416 29.17 25.24 -24.13
C ARG A 416 27.99 25.93 -24.79
N GLU A 417 26.87 25.21 -24.95
CA GLU A 417 25.66 25.74 -25.60
C GLU A 417 24.77 26.55 -24.64
N GLN A 418 25.21 26.73 -23.39
CA GLN A 418 24.51 27.48 -22.35
C GLN A 418 23.12 26.87 -22.01
N ILE A 419 22.98 25.56 -22.14
CA ILE A 419 21.79 24.77 -21.80
C ILE A 419 21.83 24.40 -20.31
N THR A 420 20.75 24.62 -19.57
CA THR A 420 20.60 24.13 -18.20
C THR A 420 20.42 22.60 -18.24
N LEU A 421 21.32 21.85 -17.58
CA LEU A 421 21.21 20.40 -17.48
C LEU A 421 20.61 20.03 -16.12
N ILE A 422 19.39 19.49 -16.11
CA ILE A 422 18.80 18.84 -14.95
C ILE A 422 19.14 17.36 -15.02
N TRP A 423 19.90 16.89 -14.04
CA TRP A 423 20.37 15.52 -13.94
C TRP A 423 19.74 14.83 -12.75
N ASP A 424 18.84 13.88 -12.99
CA ASP A 424 18.24 13.06 -11.94
C ASP A 424 19.05 11.78 -11.73
N GLU A 425 19.75 11.71 -10.60
CA GLU A 425 20.57 10.56 -10.22
C GLU A 425 19.92 9.71 -9.11
N SER A 426 18.57 9.71 -9.02
CA SER A 426 17.86 8.97 -7.98
C SER A 426 18.10 7.46 -8.00
N PHE A 427 18.59 6.91 -9.11
CA PHE A 427 18.93 5.50 -9.26
C PHE A 427 20.43 5.23 -9.45
N SER A 428 21.28 6.24 -9.51
CA SER A 428 22.72 6.09 -9.79
C SER A 428 23.45 5.20 -8.80
N ASP A 429 23.07 5.25 -7.52
CA ASP A 429 23.72 4.45 -6.47
C ASP A 429 23.65 2.93 -6.76
N PHE A 430 22.67 2.48 -7.54
CA PHE A 430 22.51 1.07 -7.91
C PHE A 430 23.49 0.62 -9.00
N ALA A 431 24.06 1.56 -9.77
CA ALA A 431 24.96 1.24 -10.86
C ALA A 431 26.27 0.57 -10.37
N ASP A 432 26.86 -0.23 -11.25
CA ASP A 432 28.13 -0.95 -10.97
C ASP A 432 29.35 -0.01 -11.02
N GLU A 433 29.23 1.08 -11.77
CA GLU A 433 30.31 2.07 -11.92
C GLU A 433 30.57 2.79 -10.59
N PRO A 434 31.83 2.84 -10.11
CA PRO A 434 32.16 3.45 -8.81
C PRO A 434 31.88 4.95 -8.73
N ASP A 435 32.22 5.69 -9.79
CA ASP A 435 32.10 7.16 -9.87
C ASP A 435 30.83 7.55 -10.65
N ASN A 436 29.68 7.09 -10.15
CA ASN A 436 28.41 7.20 -10.85
C ASN A 436 27.60 8.46 -10.50
N GLN A 437 28.16 9.39 -9.72
CA GLN A 437 27.45 10.57 -9.21
C GLN A 437 27.88 11.86 -9.91
N MET A 438 26.91 12.74 -10.17
CA MET A 438 27.11 14.12 -10.61
C MET A 438 26.99 15.12 -9.45
N LEU A 439 26.43 14.70 -8.31
CA LEU A 439 26.31 15.50 -7.09
C LEU A 439 27.66 15.51 -6.36
N THR A 440 28.61 16.29 -6.88
CA THR A 440 29.94 16.51 -6.28
C THR A 440 30.25 18.00 -6.23
N GLU A 441 30.96 18.45 -5.20
CA GLU A 441 31.33 19.86 -5.07
C GLU A 441 32.17 20.35 -6.25
N GLU A 442 33.00 19.47 -6.82
CA GLU A 442 33.85 19.79 -7.97
C GLU A 442 33.00 20.14 -9.19
N LEU A 443 32.05 19.28 -9.59
CA LEU A 443 31.20 19.51 -10.75
C LEU A 443 30.27 20.70 -10.54
N LEU A 444 29.66 20.82 -9.35
CA LEU A 444 28.79 21.96 -9.02
C LEU A 444 29.56 23.29 -9.06
N GLY A 445 30.82 23.32 -8.55
CA GLY A 445 31.65 24.52 -8.57
C GLY A 445 32.10 24.90 -9.98
N GLN A 446 32.27 23.94 -10.89
CA GLN A 446 32.71 24.15 -12.26
C GLN A 446 31.55 24.51 -13.21
N TYR A 447 30.37 23.90 -13.04
CA TYR A 447 29.23 23.97 -13.98
C TYR A 447 27.98 24.59 -13.32
N SER A 448 27.87 25.91 -13.37
CA SER A 448 26.77 26.65 -12.72
C SER A 448 25.38 26.35 -13.30
N LYS A 449 25.30 25.77 -14.50
CA LYS A 449 24.04 25.35 -15.15
C LYS A 449 23.69 23.88 -14.91
N LEU A 450 24.54 23.15 -14.17
CA LEU A 450 24.21 21.81 -13.69
C LEU A 450 23.28 21.90 -12.48
N ILE A 451 22.17 21.18 -12.56
CA ILE A 451 21.22 20.97 -11.47
C ILE A 451 21.10 19.47 -11.27
N VAL A 452 21.47 18.97 -10.09
CA VAL A 452 21.38 17.55 -9.76
C VAL A 452 20.22 17.31 -8.82
N VAL A 453 19.33 16.38 -9.16
CA VAL A 453 18.21 15.96 -8.32
C VAL A 453 18.45 14.52 -7.83
N LYS A 454 18.23 14.27 -6.54
CA LYS A 454 18.38 12.94 -5.95
C LYS A 454 17.28 12.63 -4.94
N SER A 455 16.57 11.53 -5.19
CA SER A 455 15.62 10.98 -4.23
C SER A 455 16.35 10.10 -3.21
N ILE A 456 16.16 10.37 -1.94
CA ILE A 456 16.69 9.53 -0.86
C ILE A 456 15.83 8.27 -0.64
N SER A 457 14.63 8.24 -1.18
CA SER A 457 13.68 7.13 -0.98
C SER A 457 14.13 5.79 -1.59
N LYS A 458 14.97 5.81 -2.62
CA LYS A 458 15.27 4.65 -3.47
C LYS A 458 16.37 3.78 -2.88
N SER A 459 17.62 4.19 -3.03
CA SER A 459 18.79 3.44 -2.61
C SER A 459 18.91 3.33 -1.08
N TYR A 460 18.45 4.36 -0.36
CA TYR A 460 18.43 4.34 1.11
C TYR A 460 17.21 3.65 1.73
N GLY A 461 16.28 3.13 0.94
CA GLY A 461 15.20 2.28 1.43
C GLY A 461 14.20 2.94 2.39
N VAL A 462 14.07 4.27 2.34
CA VAL A 462 13.26 5.05 3.29
C VAL A 462 12.19 5.92 2.62
N PRO A 463 11.33 5.36 1.75
CA PRO A 463 10.34 6.15 1.02
C PRO A 463 9.34 6.89 1.92
N GLY A 464 9.06 6.34 3.10
CA GLY A 464 8.15 6.94 4.08
C GLY A 464 8.66 8.23 4.71
N LEU A 465 9.98 8.46 4.73
CA LEU A 465 10.58 9.70 5.24
C LEU A 465 10.33 10.90 4.33
N ARG A 466 10.00 10.66 3.05
CA ARG A 466 9.75 11.74 2.09
C ARG A 466 10.92 12.72 1.99
N LEU A 467 12.12 12.23 1.66
CA LEU A 467 13.34 13.02 1.61
C LEU A 467 13.94 13.04 0.20
N GLY A 468 14.29 14.23 -0.28
CA GLY A 468 15.04 14.45 -1.52
C GLY A 468 15.91 15.67 -1.42
N VAL A 469 16.91 15.74 -2.30
CA VAL A 469 17.81 16.89 -2.41
C VAL A 469 17.91 17.37 -3.85
N LEU A 470 18.16 18.68 -4.02
CA LEU A 470 18.56 19.29 -5.27
C LEU A 470 19.82 20.11 -5.02
N ALA A 471 20.80 19.95 -5.89
CA ALA A 471 22.07 20.65 -5.78
C ALA A 471 22.43 21.37 -7.08
N SER A 472 23.07 22.55 -6.98
CA SER A 472 23.59 23.32 -8.10
C SER A 472 24.66 24.28 -7.62
N GLY A 473 25.67 24.57 -8.46
CA GLY A 473 26.62 25.63 -8.22
C GLY A 473 26.04 27.05 -8.40
N ASN A 474 24.83 27.17 -8.88
CA ASN A 474 24.09 28.44 -8.97
C ASN A 474 23.49 28.80 -7.61
N GLU A 475 24.27 29.48 -6.78
CA GLU A 475 23.86 29.90 -5.42
C GLU A 475 22.59 30.76 -5.41
N THR A 476 22.35 31.57 -6.46
CA THR A 476 21.13 32.38 -6.58
C THR A 476 19.90 31.49 -6.75
N LEU A 477 19.97 30.48 -7.61
CA LEU A 477 18.90 29.48 -7.78
C LEU A 477 18.63 28.73 -6.46
N ILE A 478 19.67 28.25 -5.80
CA ILE A 478 19.55 27.52 -4.53
C ILE A 478 18.94 28.43 -3.43
N ALA A 479 19.36 29.69 -3.35
CA ALA A 479 18.78 30.64 -2.40
C ALA A 479 17.30 30.93 -2.69
N ASP A 480 16.89 31.05 -3.95
CA ASP A 480 15.49 31.22 -4.33
C ASP A 480 14.65 29.97 -4.01
N LEU A 481 15.14 28.77 -4.34
CA LEU A 481 14.48 27.51 -3.99
C LEU A 481 14.30 27.36 -2.47
N LYS A 482 15.33 27.70 -1.68
CA LYS A 482 15.23 27.71 -0.21
C LYS A 482 14.18 28.70 0.31
N LYS A 483 14.03 29.83 -0.33
CA LYS A 483 13.04 30.85 0.03
C LYS A 483 11.62 30.43 -0.33
N ARG A 484 11.44 29.71 -1.43
CA ARG A 484 10.14 29.18 -1.89
C ARG A 484 9.65 28.00 -1.06
N ALA A 485 10.59 27.18 -0.53
CA ALA A 485 10.24 26.07 0.33
C ALA A 485 9.44 26.55 1.54
N VAL A 486 8.33 25.88 1.80
CA VAL A 486 7.49 26.21 2.98
C VAL A 486 8.24 25.93 4.27
N ILE A 487 7.89 26.65 5.35
CA ILE A 487 8.48 26.39 6.67
C ILE A 487 8.19 24.94 7.08
N TRP A 488 9.20 24.27 7.63
CA TRP A 488 9.11 22.85 8.04
C TRP A 488 8.68 21.90 6.91
N ASN A 489 9.20 22.12 5.72
CA ASN A 489 8.85 21.33 4.53
C ASN A 489 9.20 19.84 4.62
N ILE A 490 10.12 19.44 5.50
CA ILE A 490 10.39 18.04 5.82
C ILE A 490 9.99 17.72 7.26
N ASN A 491 9.76 16.46 7.56
CA ASN A 491 9.39 15.98 8.89
C ASN A 491 10.62 15.72 9.78
N SER A 492 10.39 15.64 11.10
CA SER A 492 11.45 15.44 12.10
C SER A 492 12.19 14.11 11.93
N PHE A 493 11.51 13.06 11.46
CA PHE A 493 12.14 11.76 11.17
C PHE A 493 13.14 11.87 10.02
N ALA A 494 12.81 12.65 8.98
CA ALA A 494 13.71 12.90 7.85
C ALA A 494 14.94 13.70 8.26
N GLU A 495 14.77 14.75 9.08
CA GLU A 495 15.88 15.51 9.64
C GLU A 495 16.79 14.62 10.50
N TYR A 496 16.20 13.87 11.43
CA TYR A 496 16.96 12.98 12.30
C TYR A 496 17.69 11.89 11.52
N TYR A 497 17.04 11.34 10.49
CA TYR A 497 17.70 10.42 9.57
C TYR A 497 18.96 11.02 8.94
N MET A 498 18.90 12.25 8.42
CA MET A 498 20.09 12.93 7.87
C MET A 498 21.17 13.14 8.94
N GLN A 499 20.78 13.39 10.18
CA GLN A 499 21.72 13.57 11.29
C GLN A 499 22.52 12.29 11.59
N ILE A 500 21.86 11.11 11.54
CA ILE A 500 22.46 9.83 11.93
C ILE A 500 23.01 9.01 10.74
N ALA A 501 22.64 9.33 9.50
CA ALA A 501 22.93 8.53 8.30
C ALA A 501 24.41 8.12 8.17
N GLU A 502 25.36 9.02 8.51
CA GLU A 502 26.80 8.74 8.43
C GLU A 502 27.24 7.57 9.31
N LYS A 503 26.58 7.34 10.46
CA LYS A 503 26.86 6.19 11.33
C LYS A 503 26.68 4.85 10.62
N TYR A 504 25.81 4.80 9.62
CA TYR A 504 25.38 3.61 8.89
C TYR A 504 25.94 3.52 7.48
N LYS A 505 26.96 4.34 7.15
CA LYS A 505 27.57 4.34 5.80
C LYS A 505 28.14 2.98 5.41
N LYS A 506 28.74 2.25 6.36
CA LYS A 506 29.28 0.90 6.08
C LYS A 506 28.15 -0.11 5.79
N ASP A 507 27.06 -0.03 6.56
CA ASP A 507 25.88 -0.88 6.34
C ASP A 507 25.24 -0.58 4.98
N TYR A 508 25.21 0.68 4.58
CA TYR A 508 24.73 1.10 3.26
C TYR A 508 25.57 0.52 2.13
N VAL A 509 26.90 0.61 2.21
CA VAL A 509 27.81 0.02 1.22
C VAL A 509 27.58 -1.49 1.09
N ALA A 510 27.54 -2.21 2.21
CA ALA A 510 27.27 -3.65 2.21
C ALA A 510 25.89 -4.00 1.63
N ALA A 511 24.86 -3.17 1.91
CA ALA A 511 23.54 -3.34 1.34
C ALA A 511 23.52 -3.15 -0.18
N MET A 512 24.30 -2.20 -0.70
CA MET A 512 24.43 -1.96 -2.14
C MET A 512 25.19 -3.07 -2.85
N GLU A 513 26.23 -3.64 -2.23
CA GLU A 513 26.92 -4.84 -2.76
C GLU A 513 25.95 -6.01 -2.87
N LYS A 514 25.24 -6.31 -1.79
CA LYS A 514 24.22 -7.36 -1.78
C LYS A 514 23.11 -7.12 -2.81
N PHE A 515 22.73 -5.87 -3.01
CA PHE A 515 21.74 -5.51 -4.02
C PHE A 515 22.24 -5.81 -5.45
N ARG A 516 23.51 -5.49 -5.77
CA ARG A 516 24.09 -5.79 -7.10
C ARG A 516 24.17 -7.29 -7.36
N GLU A 517 24.53 -8.08 -6.35
CA GLU A 517 24.49 -9.55 -6.43
C GLU A 517 23.06 -10.05 -6.72
N GLU A 518 22.06 -9.48 -6.06
CA GLU A 518 20.65 -9.83 -6.27
C GLU A 518 20.17 -9.45 -7.67
N ARG A 519 20.57 -8.26 -8.16
CA ARG A 519 20.25 -7.83 -9.54
C ARG A 519 20.86 -8.80 -10.56
N ALA A 520 22.11 -9.17 -10.39
CA ALA A 520 22.78 -10.09 -11.31
C ALA A 520 22.13 -11.48 -11.31
N TRP A 521 21.75 -11.98 -10.13
CA TRP A 521 21.02 -13.24 -10.01
C TRP A 521 19.66 -13.18 -10.71
N LEU A 522 18.86 -12.15 -10.39
CA LEU A 522 17.51 -12.01 -10.97
C LEU A 522 17.55 -11.82 -12.49
N ALA A 523 18.57 -11.12 -13.02
CA ALA A 523 18.78 -11.01 -14.47
C ALA A 523 18.91 -12.39 -15.12
N GLY A 524 19.80 -13.24 -14.57
CA GLY A 524 20.02 -14.59 -15.08
C GLY A 524 18.78 -15.49 -15.02
N GLU A 525 17.96 -15.36 -13.98
CA GLU A 525 16.70 -16.11 -13.87
C GLU A 525 15.65 -15.62 -14.87
N LEU A 526 15.47 -14.29 -15.00
CA LEU A 526 14.51 -13.70 -15.93
C LEU A 526 14.85 -14.05 -17.39
N GLU A 527 16.13 -14.10 -17.77
CA GLU A 527 16.58 -14.46 -19.11
C GLU A 527 16.25 -15.92 -19.50
N GLN A 528 15.96 -16.78 -18.54
CA GLN A 528 15.57 -18.18 -18.79
C GLN A 528 14.06 -18.33 -19.07
N ILE A 529 13.24 -17.31 -18.81
CA ILE A 529 11.81 -17.36 -19.11
C ILE A 529 11.60 -17.30 -20.62
N ALA A 530 10.97 -18.33 -21.17
CA ALA A 530 10.65 -18.40 -22.58
C ALA A 530 9.74 -17.21 -22.99
N HIS A 531 9.92 -16.73 -24.22
CA HIS A 531 9.10 -15.66 -24.80
C HIS A 531 9.15 -14.30 -24.05
N MET A 532 10.20 -14.07 -23.28
CA MET A 532 10.45 -12.80 -22.63
C MET A 532 11.84 -12.26 -22.99
N ARG A 533 11.92 -10.98 -23.32
CA ARG A 533 13.19 -10.26 -23.51
C ARG A 533 13.44 -9.39 -22.28
N VAL A 534 14.60 -9.55 -21.67
CA VAL A 534 15.03 -8.73 -20.54
C VAL A 534 15.97 -7.64 -21.04
N TYR A 535 15.70 -6.40 -20.66
CA TYR A 535 16.57 -5.26 -21.03
C TYR A 535 17.64 -5.03 -19.97
N PRO A 536 18.90 -4.77 -20.39
CA PRO A 536 19.98 -4.45 -19.46
C PRO A 536 19.62 -3.23 -18.61
N THR A 537 20.01 -3.26 -17.32
CA THR A 537 19.74 -2.14 -16.41
C THR A 537 20.87 -1.93 -15.41
N GLN A 538 21.09 -0.67 -15.06
CA GLN A 538 21.92 -0.28 -13.92
C GLN A 538 21.09 0.28 -12.75
N ALA A 539 19.75 0.21 -12.87
CA ALA A 539 18.79 0.62 -11.85
C ALA A 539 18.39 -0.53 -10.92
N ASN A 540 17.36 -0.32 -10.11
CA ASN A 540 16.76 -1.34 -9.23
C ASN A 540 15.47 -1.95 -9.78
N TYR A 541 15.38 -2.08 -11.09
CA TYR A 541 14.29 -2.71 -11.81
C TYR A 541 14.77 -3.23 -13.15
N PHE A 542 14.01 -4.16 -13.72
CA PHE A 542 14.12 -4.59 -15.11
C PHE A 542 12.91 -4.11 -15.90
N MET A 543 13.14 -3.61 -17.10
CA MET A 543 12.14 -3.57 -18.14
C MET A 543 12.19 -4.90 -18.90
N VAL A 544 11.04 -5.52 -19.11
CA VAL A 544 10.93 -6.76 -19.88
C VAL A 544 9.86 -6.63 -20.94
N GLU A 545 10.04 -7.32 -22.07
CA GLU A 545 9.09 -7.38 -23.19
C GLU A 545 8.55 -8.79 -23.34
N LEU A 546 7.24 -8.92 -23.52
CA LEU A 546 6.57 -10.18 -23.83
C LEU A 546 6.59 -10.40 -25.35
N LEU A 547 7.08 -11.56 -25.81
CA LEU A 547 7.33 -11.84 -27.22
C LEU A 547 6.30 -12.81 -27.85
N ASP A 548 5.37 -13.35 -27.06
CA ASP A 548 4.40 -14.36 -27.48
C ASP A 548 3.03 -13.78 -27.88
N GLY A 549 2.91 -12.46 -27.90
CA GLY A 549 1.67 -11.75 -28.24
C GLY A 549 0.68 -11.61 -27.08
N ARG A 550 1.01 -12.08 -25.87
CA ARG A 550 0.20 -11.83 -24.67
C ARG A 550 0.22 -10.34 -24.34
N ARG A 551 -0.90 -9.86 -23.82
CA ARG A 551 -0.99 -8.48 -23.32
C ARG A 551 -0.37 -8.37 -21.91
N SER A 552 0.45 -7.37 -21.68
CA SER A 552 1.07 -7.13 -20.36
C SER A 552 0.04 -6.94 -19.25
N GLY A 553 -1.11 -6.32 -19.54
CA GLY A 553 -2.22 -6.19 -18.61
C GLY A 553 -2.80 -7.54 -18.17
N ASP A 554 -2.89 -8.53 -19.07
CA ASP A 554 -3.39 -9.87 -18.75
C ASP A 554 -2.42 -10.59 -17.79
N VAL A 555 -1.12 -10.49 -18.03
CA VAL A 555 -0.10 -11.06 -17.15
C VAL A 555 -0.15 -10.42 -15.75
N VAL A 556 -0.29 -9.09 -15.66
CA VAL A 556 -0.44 -8.39 -14.37
C VAL A 556 -1.70 -8.86 -13.65
N ARG A 557 -2.82 -9.02 -14.35
CA ARG A 557 -4.07 -9.51 -13.77
C ARG A 557 -3.93 -10.94 -13.24
N GLU A 558 -3.37 -11.85 -14.00
CA GLU A 558 -3.17 -13.25 -13.59
C GLU A 558 -2.27 -13.36 -12.36
N LEU A 559 -1.15 -12.62 -12.32
CA LEU A 559 -0.28 -12.55 -11.15
C LEU A 559 -1.01 -12.00 -9.91
N LEU A 560 -1.85 -10.99 -10.10
CA LEU A 560 -2.61 -10.43 -9.00
C LEU A 560 -3.66 -11.41 -8.46
N VAL A 561 -4.37 -12.10 -9.35
CA VAL A 561 -5.44 -13.05 -8.99
C VAL A 561 -4.90 -14.27 -8.27
N HIS A 562 -3.92 -14.92 -8.87
CA HIS A 562 -3.46 -16.24 -8.41
C HIS A 562 -2.37 -16.16 -7.33
N GLU A 563 -1.55 -15.12 -7.38
CA GLU A 563 -0.35 -15.03 -6.55
C GLU A 563 -0.32 -13.80 -5.63
N GLN A 564 -1.27 -12.88 -5.74
CA GLN A 564 -1.27 -11.59 -5.03
C GLN A 564 0.03 -10.79 -5.28
N ILE A 565 0.53 -10.83 -6.53
CA ILE A 565 1.73 -10.10 -6.97
C ILE A 565 1.31 -9.00 -7.93
N LEU A 566 1.79 -7.78 -7.70
CA LEU A 566 1.52 -6.62 -8.53
C LEU A 566 2.78 -6.15 -9.25
N LEU A 567 2.81 -6.31 -10.58
CA LEU A 567 3.84 -5.74 -11.46
C LEU A 567 3.36 -4.43 -12.08
N LYS A 568 4.30 -3.65 -12.62
CA LYS A 568 3.98 -2.42 -13.34
C LYS A 568 3.80 -2.69 -14.84
N ASP A 569 2.57 -2.57 -15.32
CA ASP A 569 2.27 -2.50 -16.76
C ASP A 569 2.79 -1.17 -17.33
N LEU A 570 3.50 -1.23 -18.44
CA LEU A 570 4.07 -0.08 -19.13
C LEU A 570 3.34 0.29 -20.43
N THR A 571 2.27 -0.41 -20.82
CA THR A 571 1.53 -0.20 -22.07
C THR A 571 1.07 1.24 -22.25
N GLY A 572 0.59 1.87 -21.16
CA GLY A 572 0.18 3.28 -21.20
C GLY A 572 1.34 4.28 -21.33
N LYS A 573 2.57 3.85 -21.06
CA LYS A 573 3.78 4.67 -20.99
C LYS A 573 4.66 4.52 -22.25
N ILE A 574 4.77 3.30 -22.77
CA ILE A 574 5.55 2.96 -23.97
C ILE A 574 4.59 2.67 -25.11
N LYS A 575 4.46 3.63 -26.02
CA LYS A 575 3.62 3.49 -27.21
C LYS A 575 4.51 3.06 -28.38
N CYS A 576 4.72 1.76 -28.55
CA CYS A 576 5.57 1.18 -29.58
C CYS A 576 4.85 0.04 -30.33
N GLY A 577 3.84 0.37 -31.14
CA GLY A 577 3.03 -0.61 -31.86
C GLY A 577 2.33 -1.58 -30.89
N ASP A 578 2.37 -2.88 -31.23
CA ASP A 578 1.75 -3.95 -30.42
C ASP A 578 2.68 -4.55 -29.36
N ARG A 579 3.87 -3.99 -29.17
CA ARG A 579 4.85 -4.47 -28.19
C ARG A 579 4.33 -4.28 -26.77
N GLN A 580 4.58 -5.26 -25.91
CA GLN A 580 4.05 -5.34 -24.55
C GLN A 580 5.18 -5.36 -23.53
N PHE A 581 5.16 -4.42 -22.59
CA PHE A 581 6.24 -4.23 -21.64
C PHE A 581 5.77 -4.24 -20.19
N LEU A 582 6.58 -4.85 -19.33
CA LEU A 582 6.43 -4.81 -17.88
C LEU A 582 7.68 -4.18 -17.24
N ARG A 583 7.52 -3.58 -16.07
CA ARG A 583 8.64 -3.22 -15.20
C ARG A 583 8.56 -4.01 -13.91
N ILE A 584 9.66 -4.68 -13.57
CA ILE A 584 9.80 -5.56 -12.42
C ILE A 584 10.82 -4.93 -11.46
N ALA A 585 10.39 -4.51 -10.27
CA ALA A 585 11.29 -4.05 -9.23
C ALA A 585 12.17 -5.20 -8.72
N ILE A 586 13.40 -4.89 -8.31
CA ILE A 586 14.28 -5.87 -7.67
C ILE A 586 14.03 -5.81 -6.16
N ARG A 587 13.59 -6.93 -5.59
CA ARG A 587 13.31 -7.07 -4.15
C ARG A 587 14.33 -8.02 -3.50
N ASN A 588 14.05 -8.51 -2.28
CA ASN A 588 14.92 -9.50 -1.65
C ASN A 588 14.74 -10.89 -2.32
N ARG A 589 15.70 -11.80 -2.08
CA ARG A 589 15.76 -13.12 -2.68
C ARG A 589 14.46 -13.90 -2.56
N VAL A 590 13.87 -13.98 -1.38
CA VAL A 590 12.65 -14.75 -1.12
C VAL A 590 11.46 -14.25 -1.94
N GLU A 591 11.30 -12.92 -2.00
CA GLU A 591 10.24 -12.28 -2.76
C GLU A 591 10.48 -12.43 -4.28
N ASN A 592 11.72 -12.29 -4.74
CA ASN A 592 12.09 -12.47 -6.14
C ASN A 592 11.86 -13.93 -6.59
N GLU A 593 12.26 -14.92 -5.80
CA GLU A 593 12.00 -16.34 -6.10
C GLU A 593 10.50 -16.66 -6.17
N ARG A 594 9.69 -16.06 -5.29
CA ARG A 594 8.23 -16.21 -5.36
C ARG A 594 7.67 -15.62 -6.66
N MET A 595 8.11 -14.42 -7.02
CA MET A 595 7.71 -13.76 -8.27
C MET A 595 8.14 -14.57 -9.50
N MET A 596 9.37 -15.10 -9.52
CA MET A 596 9.89 -15.93 -10.61
C MET A 596 9.04 -17.18 -10.82
N ARG A 597 8.75 -17.94 -9.75
CA ARG A 597 7.87 -19.12 -9.83
C ARG A 597 6.48 -18.78 -10.39
N ALA A 598 5.92 -17.64 -9.95
CA ALA A 598 4.62 -17.17 -10.43
C ALA A 598 4.66 -16.83 -11.93
N LEU A 599 5.66 -16.07 -12.36
CA LEU A 599 5.86 -15.72 -13.77
C LEU A 599 6.05 -16.95 -14.65
N GLU A 600 6.90 -17.90 -14.26
CA GLU A 600 7.11 -19.14 -15.00
C GLU A 600 5.83 -19.95 -15.16
N ASN A 601 4.99 -20.02 -14.13
CA ASN A 601 3.72 -20.74 -14.20
C ASN A 601 2.72 -20.08 -15.15
N ILE A 602 2.68 -18.76 -15.20
CA ILE A 602 1.76 -18.01 -16.05
C ILE A 602 2.25 -17.95 -17.51
N LEU A 603 3.56 -17.90 -17.73
CA LEU A 603 4.15 -17.76 -19.07
C LEU A 603 4.46 -19.11 -19.75
N LYS A 604 4.24 -20.23 -19.08
CA LYS A 604 4.25 -21.57 -19.69
C LYS A 604 3.06 -21.74 -20.65
#